data_cf5ab204dcc9359a5b1dc65bbfa2b09c
#
_entry.id   cf5ab204dcc9359a5b1dc65bbfa2b09c
#
_cell.length_a   1.000
_cell.length_b   1.000
_cell.length_c   1.000
_cell.angle_alpha   90.00
_cell.angle_beta   90.00
_cell.angle_gamma   90.00
#
_symmetry.space_group_name_H-M   'P 1'
#
loop_
_entity.id
_entity.type
_entity.pdbx_description
1 polymer ?
#
loop_
_entity_poly.entity_id
_entity_poly.type
_entity_poly.pdbx_seq_one_letter_code
_entity_poly.pdbx_strand_id
1 'polypeptide(L)'
;MITVMIAGTVAGAVSVFAMMTNPVAGIVAGTVSVMLVILSAYIGCSAISEDKKQNFVRKIAISLTTRYGTSFRNADLTDADFTQAKLKSANFSKAKVKRTNWFEIKQVHLAAVNTTYLENTQMRELVVNKDLQNKIFDGWNLRGINLQGGNLKDASFVGANLNESNLRNADISRAKLVRSQLDKADLRSANLTGAYVEDWNITPQTLLYPINCDYIFLRVPTPEDPNPHRLPTNWEANF
;
A
#
# COMPACT_ATOMS: atom_id res chain seq x y z
N MET A 1 -6.71 -14.80 20.32
CA MET A 1 -6.97 -15.08 21.75
C MET A 1 -7.64 -16.44 21.99
N ILE A 2 -8.70 -16.80 21.26
CA ILE A 2 -9.42 -18.08 21.41
C ILE A 2 -8.53 -19.31 21.17
N THR A 3 -7.66 -19.30 20.15
CA THR A 3 -6.79 -20.45 19.82
C THR A 3 -5.71 -20.72 20.89
N VAL A 4 -5.23 -19.69 21.57
CA VAL A 4 -4.27 -19.83 22.68
C VAL A 4 -4.95 -20.41 23.91
N MET A 5 -6.21 -20.03 24.18
CA MET A 5 -7.01 -20.62 25.27
C MET A 5 -7.31 -22.11 25.05
N ILE A 6 -7.67 -22.52 23.82
CA ILE A 6 -7.96 -23.94 23.50
C ILE A 6 -6.69 -24.78 23.63
N ALA A 7 -5.56 -24.31 23.13
CA ALA A 7 -4.27 -25.01 23.26
C ALA A 7 -3.85 -25.13 24.74
N GLY A 8 -4.06 -24.09 25.55
CA GLY A 8 -3.77 -24.09 26.98
C GLY A 8 -4.62 -25.07 27.77
N THR A 9 -5.92 -25.20 27.46
CA THR A 9 -6.83 -26.12 28.14
C THR A 9 -6.54 -27.59 27.83
N VAL A 10 -6.24 -27.91 26.57
CA VAL A 10 -5.86 -29.29 26.16
C VAL A 10 -4.51 -29.70 26.76
N ALA A 11 -3.52 -28.81 26.72
CA ALA A 11 -2.20 -29.07 27.30
C ALA A 11 -2.27 -29.24 28.83
N GLY A 12 -3.11 -28.44 29.50
CA GLY A 12 -3.40 -28.56 30.95
C GLY A 12 -4.05 -29.88 31.31
N ALA A 13 -5.02 -30.36 30.54
CA ALA A 13 -5.70 -31.63 30.77
C ALA A 13 -4.76 -32.82 30.63
N VAL A 14 -3.88 -32.83 29.61
CA VAL A 14 -2.88 -33.88 29.40
C VAL A 14 -1.86 -33.92 30.53
N SER A 15 -1.41 -32.76 31.04
CA SER A 15 -0.43 -32.73 32.14
C SER A 15 -1.02 -33.19 33.47
N VAL A 16 -2.31 -32.89 33.76
CA VAL A 16 -3.02 -33.39 34.95
C VAL A 16 -3.18 -34.93 34.89
N PHE A 17 -3.56 -35.48 33.74
CA PHE A 17 -3.67 -36.92 33.55
C PHE A 17 -2.32 -37.64 33.72
N ALA A 18 -1.24 -37.08 33.17
CA ALA A 18 0.12 -37.62 33.33
C ALA A 18 0.61 -37.57 34.80
N MET A 19 0.21 -36.55 35.58
CA MET A 19 0.50 -36.48 37.03
C MET A 19 -0.15 -37.59 37.85
N MET A 20 -1.35 -38.04 37.46
CA MET A 20 -2.05 -39.14 38.15
C MET A 20 -1.39 -40.47 37.93
N THR A 21 -0.69 -40.71 36.83
CA THR A 21 -0.04 -41.97 36.47
C THR A 21 1.45 -42.01 36.83
N ASN A 22 2.17 -40.90 36.74
CA ASN A 22 3.56 -40.76 37.11
C ASN A 22 3.88 -39.28 37.42
N PRO A 23 4.12 -38.91 38.70
CA PRO A 23 4.28 -37.55 39.12
C PRO A 23 5.48 -36.82 38.44
N VAL A 24 6.57 -37.54 38.16
CA VAL A 24 7.75 -36.97 37.49
C VAL A 24 7.41 -36.65 36.02
N ALA A 25 6.75 -37.56 35.33
CA ALA A 25 6.32 -37.37 33.95
C ALA A 25 5.29 -36.26 33.85
N GLY A 26 4.40 -36.13 34.83
CA GLY A 26 3.40 -35.03 34.91
C GLY A 26 4.05 -33.66 35.07
N ILE A 27 5.07 -33.53 35.92
CA ILE A 27 5.79 -32.25 36.09
C ILE A 27 6.51 -31.87 34.80
N VAL A 28 7.21 -32.81 34.15
CA VAL A 28 7.91 -32.56 32.89
C VAL A 28 6.90 -32.16 31.78
N ALA A 29 5.81 -32.92 31.65
CA ALA A 29 4.76 -32.58 30.68
C ALA A 29 4.12 -31.22 30.95
N GLY A 30 3.91 -30.84 32.21
CA GLY A 30 3.38 -29.55 32.64
C GLY A 30 4.33 -28.41 32.27
N THR A 31 5.61 -28.54 32.56
CA THR A 31 6.60 -27.51 32.23
C THR A 31 6.78 -27.30 30.74
N VAL A 32 6.80 -28.40 29.97
CA VAL A 32 6.87 -28.34 28.48
C VAL A 32 5.60 -27.67 27.93
N SER A 33 4.43 -28.01 28.45
CA SER A 33 3.14 -27.38 28.02
C SER A 33 3.12 -25.89 28.29
N VAL A 34 3.54 -25.46 29.47
CA VAL A 34 3.63 -24.03 29.81
C VAL A 34 4.63 -23.31 28.90
N MET A 35 5.80 -23.89 28.64
CA MET A 35 6.78 -23.31 27.71
C MET A 35 6.20 -23.16 26.30
N LEU A 36 5.48 -24.17 25.78
CA LEU A 36 4.88 -24.12 24.46
C LEU A 36 3.78 -23.03 24.39
N VAL A 37 2.99 -22.84 25.44
CA VAL A 37 1.99 -21.77 25.50
C VAL A 37 2.64 -20.39 25.52
N ILE A 38 3.69 -20.20 26.34
CA ILE A 38 4.44 -18.95 26.39
C ILE A 38 5.11 -18.67 25.04
N LEU A 39 5.74 -19.67 24.43
CA LEU A 39 6.39 -19.56 23.14
C LEU A 39 5.37 -19.22 22.03
N SER A 40 4.20 -19.87 22.02
CA SER A 40 3.16 -19.57 21.03
C SER A 40 2.56 -18.18 21.20
N ALA A 41 2.38 -17.73 22.45
CA ALA A 41 1.94 -16.36 22.75
C ALA A 41 3.00 -15.32 22.32
N TYR A 42 4.28 -15.58 22.63
CA TYR A 42 5.40 -14.74 22.21
C TYR A 42 5.49 -14.63 20.67
N ILE A 43 5.43 -15.77 19.97
CA ILE A 43 5.45 -15.80 18.50
C ILE A 43 4.24 -15.04 17.93
N GLY A 44 3.05 -15.22 18.51
CA GLY A 44 1.84 -14.52 18.09
C GLY A 44 1.94 -13.00 18.26
N CYS A 45 2.40 -12.54 19.41
CA CYS A 45 2.61 -11.11 19.67
C CYS A 45 3.70 -10.53 18.76
N SER A 46 4.80 -11.27 18.58
CA SER A 46 5.91 -10.86 17.73
C SER A 46 5.53 -10.77 16.25
N ALA A 47 4.65 -11.68 15.79
CA ALA A 47 4.17 -11.70 14.42
C ALA A 47 3.25 -10.51 14.08
N ILE A 48 2.56 -9.96 15.09
CA ILE A 48 1.65 -8.80 14.94
C ILE A 48 2.42 -7.48 15.01
N SER A 49 3.58 -7.46 15.69
CA SER A 49 4.44 -6.29 15.82
C SER A 49 5.06 -5.90 14.48
N GLU A 50 5.09 -4.62 14.17
CA GLU A 50 5.78 -4.07 12.97
C GLU A 50 7.29 -3.85 13.19
N ASP A 51 7.86 -4.31 14.29
CA ASP A 51 9.28 -4.19 14.58
C ASP A 51 10.13 -4.94 13.53
N LYS A 52 11.08 -4.21 12.93
CA LYS A 52 11.99 -4.72 11.89
C LYS A 52 12.81 -5.94 12.33
N LYS A 53 13.09 -6.09 13.63
CA LYS A 53 13.87 -7.21 14.16
C LYS A 53 13.14 -8.57 14.13
N GLN A 54 11.82 -8.54 13.96
CA GLN A 54 11.00 -9.76 14.01
C GLN A 54 10.36 -10.15 12.66
N ASN A 55 10.84 -9.56 11.57
CA ASN A 55 10.31 -9.80 10.21
C ASN A 55 10.24 -11.28 9.81
N PHE A 56 11.16 -12.12 10.30
CA PHE A 56 11.17 -13.54 9.94
C PHE A 56 10.00 -14.31 10.59
N VAL A 57 9.79 -14.14 11.90
CA VAL A 57 8.70 -14.80 12.63
C VAL A 57 7.34 -14.35 12.08
N ARG A 58 7.22 -13.06 11.79
CA ARG A 58 6.02 -12.50 11.17
C ARG A 58 5.74 -13.08 9.79
N LYS A 59 6.76 -13.22 8.93
CA LYS A 59 6.60 -13.84 7.58
C LYS A 59 6.11 -15.28 7.69
N ILE A 60 6.62 -16.07 8.62
CA ILE A 60 6.16 -17.46 8.86
C ILE A 60 4.70 -17.45 9.34
N ALA A 61 4.37 -16.63 10.34
CA ALA A 61 3.01 -16.57 10.88
C ALA A 61 1.99 -16.15 9.81
N ILE A 62 2.31 -15.15 8.99
CA ILE A 62 1.48 -14.71 7.87
C ILE A 62 1.34 -15.85 6.85
N SER A 63 2.42 -16.54 6.49
CA SER A 63 2.40 -17.66 5.54
C SER A 63 1.48 -18.79 6.01
N LEU A 64 1.49 -19.12 7.31
CA LEU A 64 0.62 -20.15 7.88
C LEU A 64 -0.85 -19.71 7.91
N THR A 65 -1.13 -18.48 8.33
CA THR A 65 -2.50 -17.97 8.44
C THR A 65 -3.15 -17.74 7.08
N THR A 66 -2.38 -17.34 6.07
CA THR A 66 -2.89 -17.10 4.71
C THR A 66 -3.14 -18.39 3.91
N ARG A 67 -2.69 -19.54 4.42
CA ARG A 67 -2.96 -20.85 3.79
C ARG A 67 -4.46 -21.19 3.81
N TYR A 68 -5.18 -20.71 4.82
CA TYR A 68 -6.62 -20.95 5.01
C TYR A 68 -7.46 -19.71 4.83
N GLY A 69 -6.85 -18.57 4.42
CA GLY A 69 -7.52 -17.32 4.14
C GLY A 69 -7.93 -17.19 2.68
N THR A 70 -8.49 -16.01 2.33
CA THR A 70 -8.83 -15.69 0.94
C THR A 70 -7.58 -15.60 0.07
N SER A 71 -7.50 -16.41 -0.98
CA SER A 71 -6.33 -16.44 -1.86
C SER A 71 -6.58 -15.73 -3.18
N PHE A 72 -5.80 -14.68 -3.43
CA PHE A 72 -5.68 -13.97 -4.71
C PHE A 72 -4.33 -14.26 -5.38
N ARG A 73 -3.70 -15.38 -5.01
CA ARG A 73 -2.40 -15.75 -5.56
C ARG A 73 -2.46 -15.92 -7.08
N ASN A 74 -1.52 -15.28 -7.79
CA ASN A 74 -1.46 -15.22 -9.26
C ASN A 74 -2.69 -14.60 -9.93
N ALA A 75 -3.63 -14.03 -9.18
CA ALA A 75 -4.81 -13.36 -9.75
C ALA A 75 -4.40 -12.10 -10.51
N ASP A 76 -5.15 -11.77 -11.56
CA ASP A 76 -5.10 -10.45 -12.18
C ASP A 76 -6.15 -9.57 -11.51
N LEU A 77 -5.69 -8.63 -10.69
CA LEU A 77 -6.51 -7.67 -9.95
C LEU A 77 -6.40 -6.26 -10.55
N THR A 78 -5.99 -6.19 -11.81
CA THR A 78 -5.92 -4.91 -12.52
C THR A 78 -7.28 -4.21 -12.45
N ASP A 79 -7.28 -2.94 -12.03
CA ASP A 79 -8.47 -2.11 -11.82
C ASP A 79 -9.46 -2.63 -10.76
N ALA A 80 -9.12 -3.64 -9.96
CA ALA A 80 -9.97 -4.13 -8.87
C ALA A 80 -10.11 -3.10 -7.75
N ASP A 81 -11.25 -3.12 -7.05
CA ASP A 81 -11.53 -2.23 -5.93
C ASP A 81 -11.60 -3.00 -4.60
N PHE A 82 -10.68 -2.66 -3.70
CA PHE A 82 -10.61 -3.17 -2.33
C PHE A 82 -10.88 -2.07 -1.28
N THR A 83 -11.49 -0.94 -1.69
CA THR A 83 -11.79 0.15 -0.75
C THR A 83 -12.41 -0.37 0.55
N GLN A 84 -11.82 0.04 1.69
CA GLN A 84 -12.23 -0.34 3.05
C GLN A 84 -12.21 -1.85 3.35
N ALA A 85 -11.68 -2.69 2.47
CA ALA A 85 -11.63 -4.13 2.69
C ALA A 85 -10.76 -4.51 3.91
N LYS A 86 -11.17 -5.56 4.63
CA LYS A 86 -10.36 -6.18 5.68
C LYS A 86 -9.54 -7.32 5.10
N LEU A 87 -8.22 -7.16 5.05
CA LEU A 87 -7.31 -8.07 4.33
C LEU A 87 -6.56 -9.05 5.26
N LYS A 88 -7.04 -9.23 6.49
CA LYS A 88 -6.45 -10.23 7.41
C LYS A 88 -6.44 -11.60 6.74
N SER A 89 -5.27 -12.24 6.74
CA SER A 89 -5.06 -13.57 6.16
C SER A 89 -5.29 -13.68 4.64
N ALA A 90 -5.41 -12.56 3.91
CA ALA A 90 -5.45 -12.60 2.45
C ALA A 90 -4.08 -12.87 1.85
N ASN A 91 -4.03 -13.56 0.70
CA ASN A 91 -2.79 -13.88 0.01
C ASN A 91 -2.78 -13.26 -1.40
N PHE A 92 -1.96 -12.24 -1.59
CA PHE A 92 -1.75 -11.54 -2.87
C PHE A 92 -0.42 -11.90 -3.54
N SER A 93 0.26 -12.95 -3.11
CA SER A 93 1.56 -13.33 -3.66
C SER A 93 1.46 -13.55 -5.17
N LYS A 94 2.34 -12.87 -5.93
CA LYS A 94 2.37 -12.89 -7.40
C LYS A 94 1.09 -12.39 -8.09
N ALA A 95 0.19 -11.72 -7.38
CA ALA A 95 -0.95 -11.06 -8.00
C ALA A 95 -0.49 -9.84 -8.83
N LYS A 96 -1.16 -9.60 -9.95
CA LYS A 96 -1.02 -8.35 -10.68
C LYS A 96 -1.95 -7.32 -10.06
N VAL A 97 -1.38 -6.27 -9.50
CA VAL A 97 -2.11 -5.24 -8.72
C VAL A 97 -2.06 -3.86 -9.40
N LYS A 98 -2.04 -3.85 -10.73
CA LYS A 98 -2.00 -2.61 -11.51
C LYS A 98 -3.32 -1.85 -11.36
N ARG A 99 -3.24 -0.58 -11.00
CA ARG A 99 -4.38 0.31 -10.75
C ARG A 99 -5.43 -0.23 -9.76
N THR A 100 -5.07 -1.21 -8.94
CA THR A 100 -5.94 -1.71 -7.89
C THR A 100 -6.16 -0.62 -6.85
N ASN A 101 -7.42 -0.40 -6.45
CA ASN A 101 -7.77 0.59 -5.44
C ASN A 101 -7.66 -0.02 -4.03
N TRP A 102 -6.78 0.56 -3.21
CA TRP A 102 -6.49 0.12 -1.83
C TRP A 102 -6.93 1.15 -0.78
N PHE A 103 -7.79 2.09 -1.13
CA PHE A 103 -8.18 3.16 -0.23
C PHE A 103 -8.78 2.63 1.06
N GLU A 104 -8.27 3.10 2.21
CA GLU A 104 -8.72 2.73 3.56
C GLU A 104 -8.75 1.21 3.86
N ILE A 105 -7.94 0.40 3.18
CA ILE A 105 -7.84 -1.03 3.53
C ILE A 105 -7.37 -1.20 4.97
N LYS A 106 -7.90 -2.25 5.61
CA LYS A 106 -7.59 -2.57 7.01
C LYS A 106 -6.81 -3.87 7.11
N GLN A 107 -5.90 -3.93 8.09
CA GLN A 107 -5.14 -5.14 8.44
C GLN A 107 -4.29 -5.72 7.28
N VAL A 108 -3.87 -4.91 6.31
CA VAL A 108 -2.98 -5.33 5.21
C VAL A 108 -1.65 -5.86 5.71
N HIS A 109 -1.18 -5.40 6.88
CA HIS A 109 0.03 -5.92 7.52
C HIS A 109 -0.07 -7.39 7.94
N LEU A 110 -1.27 -7.98 7.98
CA LEU A 110 -1.55 -9.39 8.23
C LEU A 110 -1.84 -10.19 6.94
N ALA A 111 -1.64 -9.59 5.77
CA ALA A 111 -1.78 -10.23 4.47
C ALA A 111 -0.41 -10.63 3.90
N ALA A 112 -0.38 -11.68 3.07
CA ALA A 112 0.79 -12.00 2.26
C ALA A 112 0.77 -11.13 0.98
N VAL A 113 1.65 -10.12 0.94
CA VAL A 113 1.73 -9.13 -0.16
C VAL A 113 3.03 -9.25 -0.96
N ASN A 114 3.79 -10.33 -0.75
CA ASN A 114 5.08 -10.56 -1.38
C ASN A 114 5.01 -10.45 -2.90
N THR A 115 6.02 -9.84 -3.49
CA THR A 115 6.11 -9.56 -4.93
C THR A 115 5.13 -8.50 -5.46
N THR A 116 4.40 -7.81 -4.59
CA THR A 116 3.61 -6.64 -4.94
C THR A 116 4.25 -5.37 -4.37
N TYR A 117 3.89 -4.20 -4.90
CA TYR A 117 4.39 -2.93 -4.34
C TYR A 117 3.91 -2.68 -2.89
N LEU A 118 2.86 -3.39 -2.43
CA LEU A 118 2.37 -3.32 -1.05
C LEU A 118 3.37 -3.89 -0.02
N GLU A 119 4.42 -4.60 -0.44
CA GLU A 119 5.50 -5.04 0.43
C GLU A 119 6.29 -3.84 0.99
N ASN A 120 6.44 -2.78 0.19
CA ASN A 120 7.04 -1.53 0.62
C ASN A 120 6.06 -0.73 1.47
N THR A 121 6.45 -0.42 2.72
CA THR A 121 5.59 0.31 3.68
C THR A 121 5.21 1.70 3.18
N GLN A 122 6.16 2.44 2.58
CA GLN A 122 5.90 3.79 2.06
C GLN A 122 4.90 3.77 0.90
N MET A 123 5.04 2.82 -0.04
CA MET A 123 4.09 2.63 -1.13
C MET A 123 2.70 2.23 -0.62
N ARG A 124 2.65 1.40 0.43
CA ARG A 124 1.41 0.99 1.07
C ARG A 124 0.68 2.18 1.71
N GLU A 125 1.38 2.99 2.50
CA GLU A 125 0.81 4.20 3.11
C GLU A 125 0.24 5.15 2.07
N LEU A 126 0.96 5.34 0.97
CA LEU A 126 0.57 6.18 -0.16
C LEU A 126 -0.77 5.76 -0.77
N VAL A 127 -0.95 4.46 -1.06
CA VAL A 127 -2.18 3.97 -1.73
C VAL A 127 -3.36 3.81 -0.78
N VAL A 128 -3.09 3.65 0.52
CA VAL A 128 -4.13 3.47 1.54
C VAL A 128 -4.73 4.79 1.99
N ASN A 129 -3.90 5.81 2.22
CA ASN A 129 -4.35 7.09 2.75
C ASN A 129 -4.76 8.08 1.65
N LYS A 130 -4.02 8.11 0.54
CA LYS A 130 -4.20 9.05 -0.58
C LYS A 130 -4.20 10.55 -0.22
N ASP A 131 -3.84 10.91 1.01
CA ASP A 131 -3.55 12.29 1.40
C ASP A 131 -2.04 12.53 1.34
N LEU A 132 -1.62 13.05 0.20
CA LEU A 132 -0.21 13.20 -0.18
C LEU A 132 0.18 14.67 -0.30
N GLN A 133 -0.61 15.56 0.29
CA GLN A 133 -0.36 16.99 0.24
C GLN A 133 1.04 17.33 0.75
N ASN A 134 1.77 18.17 0.00
CA ASN A 134 3.14 18.61 0.30
C ASN A 134 4.18 17.47 0.39
N LYS A 135 3.87 16.25 -0.07
CA LYS A 135 4.83 15.13 -0.05
C LYS A 135 5.74 15.14 -1.28
N ILE A 136 6.90 14.50 -1.14
CA ILE A 136 7.92 14.43 -2.20
C ILE A 136 8.05 12.98 -2.68
N PHE A 137 7.84 12.78 -3.99
CA PHE A 137 7.93 11.48 -4.69
C PHE A 137 8.86 11.57 -5.89
N ASP A 138 9.85 12.45 -5.81
CA ASP A 138 10.79 12.72 -6.90
C ASP A 138 11.55 11.46 -7.30
N GLY A 139 11.52 11.11 -8.58
CA GLY A 139 12.18 9.92 -9.12
C GLY A 139 11.54 8.57 -8.73
N TRP A 140 10.40 8.56 -8.01
CA TRP A 140 9.77 7.31 -7.61
C TRP A 140 9.17 6.56 -8.80
N ASN A 141 9.24 5.22 -8.73
CA ASN A 141 8.50 4.37 -9.66
C ASN A 141 7.08 4.10 -9.13
N LEU A 142 6.13 4.90 -9.65
CA LEU A 142 4.70 4.85 -9.33
C LEU A 142 3.87 4.29 -10.49
N ARG A 143 4.53 3.53 -11.39
CA ARG A 143 3.85 2.94 -12.56
C ARG A 143 2.66 2.09 -12.16
N GLY A 144 1.51 2.36 -12.79
CA GLY A 144 0.27 1.61 -12.57
C GLY A 144 -0.32 1.75 -11.16
N ILE A 145 0.05 2.78 -10.41
CA ILE A 145 -0.52 3.07 -9.09
C ILE A 145 -1.96 3.62 -9.21
N ASN A 146 -2.77 3.41 -8.20
CA ASN A 146 -4.11 4.00 -8.11
C ASN A 146 -4.14 5.10 -7.04
N LEU A 147 -4.18 6.34 -7.51
CA LEU A 147 -4.33 7.56 -6.70
C LEU A 147 -5.64 8.30 -7.02
N GLN A 148 -6.63 7.57 -7.54
CA GLN A 148 -7.95 8.15 -7.86
C GLN A 148 -8.55 8.86 -6.66
N GLY A 149 -8.99 10.11 -6.85
CA GLY A 149 -9.58 10.95 -5.82
C GLY A 149 -8.61 11.38 -4.72
N GLY A 150 -7.30 11.15 -4.89
CA GLY A 150 -6.29 11.51 -3.90
C GLY A 150 -6.04 13.01 -3.80
N ASN A 151 -5.67 13.48 -2.62
CA ASN A 151 -5.19 14.84 -2.38
C ASN A 151 -3.67 14.90 -2.62
N LEU A 152 -3.25 15.37 -3.79
CA LEU A 152 -1.86 15.50 -4.23
C LEU A 152 -1.43 16.98 -4.33
N LYS A 153 -2.19 17.85 -3.71
CA LYS A 153 -1.95 19.28 -3.74
C LYS A 153 -0.56 19.64 -3.22
N ASP A 154 0.16 20.49 -3.95
CA ASP A 154 1.53 20.89 -3.61
C ASP A 154 2.54 19.74 -3.55
N ALA A 155 2.21 18.51 -3.99
CA ALA A 155 3.13 17.39 -3.99
C ALA A 155 4.19 17.53 -5.10
N SER A 156 5.36 16.89 -4.89
CA SER A 156 6.42 16.86 -5.90
C SER A 156 6.57 15.46 -6.49
N PHE A 157 6.52 15.39 -7.83
CA PHE A 157 6.69 14.19 -8.65
C PHE A 157 7.79 14.41 -9.71
N VAL A 158 8.79 15.22 -9.41
CA VAL A 158 9.86 15.56 -10.36
C VAL A 158 10.57 14.29 -10.83
N GLY A 159 10.54 14.01 -12.14
CA GLY A 159 11.14 12.80 -12.72
C GLY A 159 10.47 11.48 -12.30
N ALA A 160 9.33 11.50 -11.62
CA ALA A 160 8.63 10.27 -11.22
C ALA A 160 8.04 9.52 -12.41
N ASN A 161 8.00 8.19 -12.34
CA ASN A 161 7.33 7.34 -13.31
C ASN A 161 5.89 7.10 -12.89
N LEU A 162 4.96 7.85 -13.47
CA LEU A 162 3.50 7.73 -13.29
C LEU A 162 2.83 7.06 -14.50
N ASN A 163 3.58 6.37 -15.36
CA ASN A 163 3.03 5.66 -16.50
C ASN A 163 1.93 4.70 -16.07
N GLU A 164 0.83 4.65 -16.81
CA GLU A 164 -0.30 3.74 -16.58
C GLU A 164 -1.00 3.94 -15.22
N SER A 165 -0.73 5.02 -14.48
CA SER A 165 -1.37 5.33 -13.20
C SER A 165 -2.82 5.78 -13.37
N ASN A 166 -3.64 5.59 -12.31
CA ASN A 166 -4.99 6.15 -12.24
C ASN A 166 -4.98 7.36 -11.31
N LEU A 167 -5.10 8.55 -11.89
CA LEU A 167 -5.15 9.86 -11.24
C LEU A 167 -6.52 10.55 -11.42
N ARG A 168 -7.57 9.79 -11.80
CA ARG A 168 -8.90 10.36 -12.00
C ARG A 168 -9.40 11.06 -10.75
N ASN A 169 -10.02 12.23 -10.93
CA ASN A 169 -10.57 13.04 -9.84
C ASN A 169 -9.54 13.43 -8.76
N ALA A 170 -8.25 13.25 -8.99
CA ALA A 170 -7.22 13.64 -8.03
C ALA A 170 -7.05 15.16 -7.99
N ASP A 171 -6.82 15.72 -6.82
CA ASP A 171 -6.40 17.11 -6.70
C ASP A 171 -4.88 17.22 -6.81
N ILE A 172 -4.39 17.58 -7.99
CA ILE A 172 -2.98 17.76 -8.33
C ILE A 172 -2.64 19.26 -8.42
N SER A 173 -3.48 20.10 -7.84
CA SER A 173 -3.28 21.56 -7.90
C SER A 173 -1.92 21.94 -7.28
N ARG A 174 -1.19 22.81 -7.98
CA ARG A 174 0.15 23.28 -7.65
C ARG A 174 1.22 22.19 -7.49
N ALA A 175 0.95 20.95 -7.91
CA ALA A 175 1.93 19.88 -7.86
C ALA A 175 3.03 20.10 -8.91
N LYS A 176 4.24 19.56 -8.64
CA LYS A 176 5.37 19.60 -9.57
C LYS A 176 5.43 18.29 -10.36
N LEU A 177 5.02 18.34 -11.63
CA LEU A 177 5.07 17.22 -12.58
C LEU A 177 6.26 17.32 -13.55
N VAL A 178 7.29 18.08 -13.18
CA VAL A 178 8.47 18.36 -13.99
C VAL A 178 9.17 17.06 -14.37
N ARG A 179 9.36 16.82 -15.66
CA ARG A 179 9.97 15.61 -16.23
C ARG A 179 9.35 14.30 -15.76
N SER A 180 8.12 14.33 -15.25
CA SER A 180 7.38 13.12 -14.90
C SER A 180 6.94 12.37 -16.16
N GLN A 181 6.85 11.04 -16.06
CA GLN A 181 6.39 10.17 -17.14
C GLN A 181 4.92 9.81 -16.91
N LEU A 182 4.06 10.08 -17.90
CA LEU A 182 2.60 9.95 -17.79
C LEU A 182 1.99 9.16 -18.96
N ASP A 183 2.80 8.34 -19.67
CA ASP A 183 2.27 7.49 -20.75
C ASP A 183 1.13 6.61 -20.24
N LYS A 184 -0.01 6.65 -20.92
CA LYS A 184 -1.24 5.90 -20.54
C LYS A 184 -1.77 6.19 -19.14
N ALA A 185 -1.35 7.27 -18.49
CA ALA A 185 -1.95 7.72 -17.23
C ALA A 185 -3.37 8.26 -17.45
N ASP A 186 -4.25 8.04 -16.49
CA ASP A 186 -5.62 8.54 -16.53
C ASP A 186 -5.78 9.73 -15.56
N LEU A 187 -5.79 10.95 -16.10
CA LEU A 187 -5.97 12.20 -15.37
C LEU A 187 -7.37 12.81 -15.54
N ARG A 188 -8.33 12.05 -16.07
CA ARG A 188 -9.67 12.58 -16.31
C ARG A 188 -10.29 13.11 -15.04
N SER A 189 -10.87 14.31 -15.14
CA SER A 189 -11.48 15.06 -14.02
C SER A 189 -10.50 15.39 -12.88
N ALA A 190 -9.19 15.24 -13.08
CA ALA A 190 -8.20 15.74 -12.13
C ALA A 190 -8.13 17.28 -12.14
N ASN A 191 -7.77 17.88 -11.01
CA ASN A 191 -7.52 19.31 -10.90
C ASN A 191 -6.03 19.61 -11.05
N LEU A 192 -5.64 20.24 -12.14
CA LEU A 192 -4.25 20.66 -12.42
C LEU A 192 -4.01 22.16 -12.22
N THR A 193 -4.94 22.89 -11.66
CA THR A 193 -4.80 24.35 -11.49
C THR A 193 -3.51 24.71 -10.77
N GLY A 194 -2.64 25.48 -11.45
CA GLY A 194 -1.36 25.91 -10.92
C GLY A 194 -0.26 24.84 -10.90
N ALA A 195 -0.46 23.67 -11.51
CA ALA A 195 0.56 22.64 -11.59
C ALA A 195 1.75 23.10 -12.48
N TYR A 196 2.96 22.61 -12.16
CA TYR A 196 4.18 22.83 -12.92
C TYR A 196 4.45 21.62 -13.82
N VAL A 197 4.45 21.84 -15.14
CA VAL A 197 4.48 20.75 -16.14
C VAL A 197 5.69 20.81 -17.09
N GLU A 198 6.79 21.40 -16.64
CA GLU A 198 8.02 21.49 -17.42
C GLU A 198 8.48 20.09 -17.87
N ASP A 199 8.63 19.91 -19.18
CA ASP A 199 9.10 18.65 -19.78
C ASP A 199 8.35 17.39 -19.31
N TRP A 200 7.10 17.48 -18.89
CA TRP A 200 6.32 16.29 -18.58
C TRP A 200 6.10 15.44 -19.83
N ASN A 201 6.20 14.14 -19.67
CA ASN A 201 6.09 13.20 -20.80
C ASN A 201 4.67 12.63 -20.88
N ILE A 202 3.81 13.32 -21.61
CA ILE A 202 2.47 12.85 -21.99
C ILE A 202 2.50 12.28 -23.40
N THR A 203 1.60 11.34 -23.70
CA THR A 203 1.47 10.69 -25.00
C THR A 203 0.01 10.77 -25.49
N PRO A 204 -0.29 10.47 -26.75
CA PRO A 204 -1.67 10.37 -27.23
C PRO A 204 -2.53 9.36 -26.47
N GLN A 205 -1.93 8.46 -25.69
CA GLN A 205 -2.62 7.49 -24.83
C GLN A 205 -2.85 8.02 -23.40
N THR A 206 -2.29 9.16 -23.03
CA THR A 206 -2.56 9.83 -21.75
C THR A 206 -3.95 10.43 -21.79
N LEU A 207 -4.80 10.07 -20.82
CA LEU A 207 -6.19 10.49 -20.79
C LEU A 207 -6.32 11.77 -19.95
N LEU A 208 -6.45 12.91 -20.62
CA LEU A 208 -6.55 14.23 -19.98
C LEU A 208 -7.99 14.76 -19.92
N TYR A 209 -8.83 14.47 -20.93
CA TYR A 209 -10.15 15.09 -21.02
C TYR A 209 -11.26 14.21 -20.41
N PRO A 210 -12.22 14.79 -19.66
CA PRO A 210 -12.24 16.17 -19.17
C PRO A 210 -11.22 16.40 -18.05
N ILE A 211 -10.69 17.63 -17.92
CA ILE A 211 -9.76 18.01 -16.86
C ILE A 211 -10.19 19.36 -16.25
N ASN A 212 -9.96 19.53 -14.95
CA ASN A 212 -10.21 20.79 -14.25
C ASN A 212 -8.91 21.58 -14.17
N CYS A 213 -8.83 22.73 -14.84
CA CYS A 213 -7.60 23.48 -14.87
C CYS A 213 -7.86 24.95 -15.22
N ASP A 214 -7.58 25.88 -14.31
CA ASP A 214 -7.66 27.32 -14.60
C ASP A 214 -6.39 27.81 -15.30
N TYR A 215 -5.24 27.23 -14.95
CA TYR A 215 -3.95 27.55 -15.54
C TYR A 215 -2.88 26.54 -15.08
N ILE A 216 -1.80 26.44 -15.85
CA ILE A 216 -0.59 25.70 -15.50
C ILE A 216 0.64 26.58 -15.66
N PHE A 217 1.75 26.15 -15.07
CA PHE A 217 3.07 26.75 -15.26
C PHE A 217 3.96 25.82 -16.07
N LEU A 218 4.61 26.37 -17.12
CA LEU A 218 5.54 25.61 -17.95
C LEU A 218 6.91 25.41 -17.29
N ARG A 219 7.22 26.16 -16.23
CA ARG A 219 8.49 26.08 -15.49
C ARG A 219 8.27 26.29 -14.01
N VAL A 220 9.15 25.74 -13.20
CA VAL A 220 9.20 26.03 -11.77
C VAL A 220 9.87 27.39 -11.56
N PRO A 221 9.41 28.25 -10.62
CA PRO A 221 10.09 29.48 -10.25
C PRO A 221 11.56 29.24 -9.89
N THR A 222 12.45 30.09 -10.42
CA THR A 222 13.87 30.13 -10.03
C THR A 222 14.21 31.51 -9.48
N PRO A 223 15.36 31.70 -8.81
CA PRO A 223 15.79 33.02 -8.37
C PRO A 223 15.91 34.04 -9.54
N GLU A 224 16.26 33.54 -10.73
CA GLU A 224 16.41 34.34 -11.95
C GLU A 224 15.08 34.60 -12.66
N ASP A 225 14.10 33.68 -12.53
CA ASP A 225 12.75 33.80 -13.07
C ASP A 225 11.71 33.45 -11.97
N PRO A 226 11.41 34.40 -11.08
CA PRO A 226 10.48 34.18 -9.99
C PRO A 226 9.00 34.11 -10.42
N ASN A 227 8.69 34.54 -11.65
CA ASN A 227 7.34 34.56 -12.21
C ASN A 227 7.28 33.74 -13.50
N PRO A 228 7.26 32.40 -13.41
CA PRO A 228 7.26 31.53 -14.57
C PRO A 228 6.03 31.76 -15.45
N HIS A 229 6.21 31.52 -16.75
CA HIS A 229 5.15 31.72 -17.72
C HIS A 229 3.90 30.87 -17.40
N ARG A 230 2.76 31.55 -17.26
CA ARG A 230 1.46 30.95 -16.98
C ARG A 230 0.69 30.78 -18.28
N LEU A 231 0.23 29.53 -18.55
CA LEU A 231 -0.71 29.26 -19.64
C LEU A 231 -2.16 29.29 -19.12
N PRO A 232 -3.06 30.07 -19.75
CA PRO A 232 -4.48 30.10 -19.38
C PRO A 232 -5.25 28.88 -19.91
N THR A 233 -6.48 28.70 -19.46
CA THR A 233 -7.37 27.54 -19.62
C THR A 233 -7.77 27.11 -21.04
N ASN A 234 -7.59 27.94 -22.05
CA ASN A 234 -7.99 27.58 -23.43
C ASN A 234 -6.94 26.72 -24.17
N TRP A 235 -6.06 26.06 -23.45
CA TRP A 235 -5.11 25.09 -23.99
C TRP A 235 -5.77 23.80 -24.50
N GLU A 236 -7.05 23.54 -24.13
CA GLU A 236 -7.85 22.40 -24.59
C GLU A 236 -7.96 22.26 -26.12
N ALA A 237 -7.69 23.33 -26.86
CA ALA A 237 -7.76 23.34 -28.32
C ALA A 237 -6.50 22.84 -29.02
N ASN A 238 -5.42 22.52 -28.30
CA ASN A 238 -4.07 22.25 -28.86
C ASN A 238 -3.45 20.89 -28.48
N PHE A 239 -4.23 19.94 -27.93
CA PHE A 239 -3.77 18.58 -27.65
C PHE A 239 -4.62 17.51 -28.33
#